data_78a78b2f419c50fa831e971173e815dd
#
_entry.id   78a78b2f419c50fa831e971173e815dd
#
_cell.length_a   1.000
_cell.length_b   1.000
_cell.length_c   1.000
_cell.angle_alpha   90.00
_cell.angle_beta   90.00
_cell.angle_gamma   90.00
#
_symmetry.space_group_name_H-M   'P 1'
#
loop_
_entity.id
_entity.type
_entity.pdbx_description
1 polymer ?
#
loop_
_entity_poly.entity_id
_entity_poly.type
_entity_poly.pdbx_seq_one_letter_code
_entity_poly.pdbx_strand_id
1 'polypeptide(L)'
;MQKSKKIKIVKWIFMALLIVMFLAFVVPIPMNNVYDAIEIKLDDPNYLVKCQVKIYGKYHMNIFTDDMFDGKIVVSDYKLTNEKMSKMYFSDDGWPLEYIYVAEHDTEGRSNRDTYFLGRLYSKSWFRQMSIIVFSDNPVNKNEGGKAEGSWGDWNENDGYCIVPLANTREEALNILTKNELIRSNP
;
A
#
# COMPACT_ATOMS: atom_id res chain seq x y z
N MET A 1 27.28 7.30 -49.75
CA MET A 1 27.03 8.38 -48.76
C MET A 1 25.76 8.22 -47.92
N GLN A 2 24.70 7.62 -48.42
CA GLN A 2 23.40 7.46 -47.71
C GLN A 2 23.42 6.47 -46.54
N LYS A 3 24.19 5.37 -46.55
CA LYS A 3 24.32 4.38 -45.49
C LYS A 3 24.87 4.97 -44.17
N SER A 4 25.83 5.88 -44.24
CA SER A 4 26.47 6.52 -43.08
C SER A 4 25.49 7.43 -42.31
N LYS A 5 24.59 8.14 -43.00
CA LYS A 5 23.57 8.99 -42.35
C LYS A 5 22.52 8.15 -41.58
N LYS A 6 22.07 7.02 -42.15
CA LYS A 6 21.12 6.11 -41.51
C LYS A 6 21.70 5.51 -40.21
N ILE A 7 22.96 5.10 -40.22
CA ILE A 7 23.62 4.56 -39.00
C ILE A 7 23.74 5.62 -37.92
N LYS A 8 24.03 6.87 -38.26
CA LYS A 8 24.07 7.97 -37.27
C LYS A 8 22.70 8.21 -36.63
N ILE A 9 21.64 8.23 -37.45
CA ILE A 9 20.26 8.42 -36.93
C ILE A 9 19.86 7.29 -35.97
N VAL A 10 20.15 6.04 -36.33
CA VAL A 10 19.86 4.88 -35.45
C VAL A 10 20.62 4.98 -34.13
N LYS A 11 21.89 5.40 -34.14
CA LYS A 11 22.65 5.61 -32.88
C LYS A 11 22.05 6.70 -32.00
N TRP A 12 21.58 7.81 -32.59
CA TRP A 12 20.93 8.88 -31.81
C TRP A 12 19.60 8.45 -31.23
N ILE A 13 18.81 7.67 -31.98
CA ILE A 13 17.54 7.11 -31.48
C ILE A 13 17.83 6.16 -30.30
N PHE A 14 18.81 5.28 -30.43
CA PHE A 14 19.21 4.36 -29.37
C PHE A 14 19.71 5.09 -28.13
N MET A 15 20.54 6.13 -28.32
CA MET A 15 21.00 6.98 -27.21
C MET A 15 19.83 7.68 -26.49
N ALA A 16 18.88 8.22 -27.26
CA ALA A 16 17.70 8.87 -26.70
C ALA A 16 16.83 7.88 -25.88
N LEU A 17 16.65 6.65 -26.40
CA LEU A 17 15.95 5.58 -25.69
C LEU A 17 16.64 5.22 -24.38
N LEU A 18 17.97 5.11 -24.36
CA LEU A 18 18.73 4.85 -23.13
C LEU A 18 18.58 5.97 -22.11
N ILE A 19 18.59 7.24 -22.55
CA ILE A 19 18.38 8.39 -21.66
C ILE A 19 16.97 8.37 -21.09
N VAL A 20 15.94 8.11 -21.90
CA VAL A 20 14.54 8.02 -21.41
C VAL A 20 14.39 6.88 -20.42
N MET A 21 14.98 5.72 -20.71
CA MET A 21 14.98 4.58 -19.81
C MET A 21 15.66 4.93 -18.48
N PHE A 22 16.82 5.58 -18.52
CA PHE A 22 17.54 6.01 -17.32
C PHE A 22 16.72 7.02 -16.49
N LEU A 23 16.08 8.00 -17.15
CA LEU A 23 15.23 8.99 -16.48
C LEU A 23 14.02 8.34 -15.79
N ALA A 24 13.45 7.29 -16.38
CA ALA A 24 12.32 6.57 -15.78
C ALA A 24 12.68 5.91 -14.44
N PHE A 25 13.94 5.56 -14.20
CA PHE A 25 14.42 5.01 -12.93
C PHE A 25 14.90 6.06 -11.94
N VAL A 26 15.32 7.23 -12.41
CA VAL A 26 15.84 8.30 -11.53
C VAL A 26 14.75 9.24 -11.06
N VAL A 27 13.71 9.46 -11.88
CA VAL A 27 12.65 10.42 -11.55
C VAL A 27 11.51 9.70 -10.80
N PRO A 28 11.24 10.09 -9.54
CA PRO A 28 10.13 9.52 -8.77
C PRO A 28 8.80 9.83 -9.44
N ILE A 29 7.92 8.84 -9.49
CA ILE A 29 6.58 8.99 -10.05
C ILE A 29 5.66 9.56 -8.97
N PRO A 30 5.08 10.77 -9.14
CA PRO A 30 4.16 11.32 -8.17
C PRO A 30 2.85 10.53 -8.18
N MET A 31 2.34 10.22 -6.99
CA MET A 31 1.06 9.56 -6.79
C MET A 31 0.14 10.48 -6.00
N ASN A 32 -1.10 10.62 -6.48
CA ASN A 32 -2.16 11.35 -5.79
C ASN A 32 -3.50 10.77 -6.24
N ASN A 33 -3.87 9.68 -5.61
CA ASN A 33 -5.05 8.91 -6.00
C ASN A 33 -6.01 8.75 -4.81
N VAL A 34 -7.30 8.79 -5.08
CA VAL A 34 -8.37 8.48 -4.14
C VAL A 34 -9.17 7.33 -4.72
N TYR A 35 -9.36 6.29 -3.92
CA TYR A 35 -10.10 5.10 -4.30
C TYR A 35 -11.28 4.91 -3.35
N ASP A 36 -12.47 4.71 -3.90
CA ASP A 36 -13.56 4.14 -3.12
C ASP A 36 -13.22 2.69 -2.83
N ALA A 37 -13.50 2.26 -1.62
CA ALA A 37 -13.14 0.95 -1.10
C ALA A 37 -14.26 0.39 -0.23
N ILE A 38 -14.21 -0.91 -0.02
CA ILE A 38 -15.04 -1.57 0.98
C ILE A 38 -14.16 -2.33 1.96
N GLU A 39 -14.58 -2.30 3.21
CA GLU A 39 -14.05 -3.18 4.25
C GLU A 39 -15.01 -4.35 4.43
N ILE A 40 -14.48 -5.55 4.41
CA ILE A 40 -15.22 -6.79 4.62
C ILE A 40 -14.57 -7.61 5.73
N LYS A 41 -15.36 -8.42 6.41
CA LYS A 41 -14.91 -9.47 7.31
C LYS A 41 -15.15 -10.82 6.65
N LEU A 42 -14.15 -11.72 6.63
CA LEU A 42 -14.23 -12.92 5.81
C LEU A 42 -15.28 -13.93 6.29
N ASP A 43 -15.46 -14.08 7.60
CA ASP A 43 -16.44 -14.97 8.21
C ASP A 43 -17.85 -14.38 8.34
N ASP A 44 -18.03 -13.07 8.16
CA ASP A 44 -19.34 -12.42 8.23
C ASP A 44 -19.78 -11.92 6.84
N PRO A 45 -20.69 -12.62 6.15
CA PRO A 45 -21.16 -12.21 4.81
C PRO A 45 -21.95 -10.89 4.83
N ASN A 46 -22.47 -10.47 5.99
CA ASN A 46 -23.23 -9.22 6.12
C ASN A 46 -22.37 -8.02 6.48
N TYR A 47 -21.11 -8.25 6.89
CA TYR A 47 -20.18 -7.15 7.19
C TYR A 47 -19.63 -6.55 5.90
N LEU A 48 -20.09 -5.34 5.62
CA LEU A 48 -19.59 -4.53 4.50
C LEU A 48 -19.67 -3.06 4.88
N VAL A 49 -18.52 -2.40 5.00
CA VAL A 49 -18.40 -0.98 5.32
C VAL A 49 -17.76 -0.26 4.15
N LYS A 50 -18.38 0.82 3.68
CA LYS A 50 -17.79 1.66 2.64
C LYS A 50 -16.78 2.62 3.26
N CYS A 51 -15.62 2.71 2.67
CA CYS A 51 -14.55 3.59 3.09
C CYS A 51 -13.81 4.20 1.88
N GLN A 52 -12.83 5.04 2.12
CA GLN A 52 -11.95 5.58 1.08
C GLN A 52 -10.49 5.30 1.44
N VAL A 53 -9.72 4.94 0.43
CA VAL A 53 -8.26 4.82 0.53
C VAL A 53 -7.63 5.91 -0.34
N LYS A 54 -6.81 6.76 0.30
CA LYS A 54 -6.11 7.87 -0.35
C LYS A 54 -4.62 7.58 -0.34
N ILE A 55 -3.98 7.71 -1.50
CA ILE A 55 -2.55 7.45 -1.68
C ILE A 55 -1.90 8.71 -2.21
N TYR A 56 -1.00 9.30 -1.44
CA TYR A 56 -0.18 10.43 -1.88
C TYR A 56 1.28 10.22 -1.56
N GLY A 57 2.14 10.52 -2.52
CA GLY A 57 3.57 10.38 -2.32
C GLY A 57 4.32 10.24 -3.62
N LYS A 58 5.46 9.57 -3.53
CA LYS A 58 6.36 9.34 -4.65
C LYS A 58 6.73 7.86 -4.69
N TYR A 59 6.54 7.27 -5.84
CA TYR A 59 7.00 5.93 -6.14
C TYR A 59 8.37 5.98 -6.80
N HIS A 60 9.32 5.25 -6.26
CA HIS A 60 10.68 5.14 -6.76
C HIS A 60 10.89 3.74 -7.31
N MET A 61 11.11 3.66 -8.61
CA MET A 61 11.53 2.42 -9.26
C MET A 61 13.02 2.21 -9.04
N ASN A 62 13.41 1.00 -8.67
CA ASN A 62 14.79 0.63 -8.51
C ASN A 62 15.12 -0.59 -9.39
N ILE A 63 16.33 -0.61 -9.99
CA ILE A 63 16.76 -1.72 -10.85
C ILE A 63 17.49 -2.79 -10.02
N PHE A 64 18.13 -2.41 -8.92
CA PHE A 64 19.04 -3.27 -8.16
C PHE A 64 18.55 -3.59 -6.75
N THR A 65 17.52 -2.92 -6.30
CA THR A 65 16.90 -3.10 -4.98
C THR A 65 15.38 -3.08 -5.14
N ASP A 66 14.67 -3.37 -4.07
CA ASP A 66 13.22 -3.26 -4.05
C ASP A 66 12.77 -1.83 -4.40
N ASP A 67 11.67 -1.73 -5.11
CA ASP A 67 11.01 -0.45 -5.34
C ASP A 67 10.58 0.15 -4.00
N MET A 68 10.44 1.47 -3.95
CA MET A 68 10.12 2.18 -2.71
C MET A 68 8.97 3.17 -2.93
N PHE A 69 8.08 3.24 -1.96
CA PHE A 69 7.09 4.31 -1.86
C PHE A 69 7.40 5.21 -0.64
N ASP A 70 7.53 6.49 -0.90
CA ASP A 70 7.70 7.54 0.11
C ASP A 70 6.48 8.44 0.08
N GLY A 71 5.58 8.24 1.04
CA GLY A 71 4.31 8.95 1.04
C GLY A 71 3.41 8.53 2.19
N LYS A 72 2.11 8.54 1.93
CA LYS A 72 1.08 8.21 2.89
C LYS A 72 -0.08 7.47 2.21
N ILE A 73 -0.58 6.46 2.89
CA ILE A 73 -1.82 5.76 2.56
C ILE A 73 -2.79 6.00 3.71
N VAL A 74 -3.90 6.68 3.43
CA VAL A 74 -4.90 7.04 4.44
C VAL A 74 -6.18 6.27 4.18
N VAL A 75 -6.69 5.63 5.22
CA VAL A 75 -8.00 4.96 5.22
C VAL A 75 -8.96 5.79 6.05
N SER A 76 -10.10 6.20 5.48
CA SER A 76 -11.02 7.19 6.08
C SER A 76 -11.45 6.86 7.50
N ASP A 77 -11.64 5.59 7.81
CA ASP A 77 -12.18 5.13 9.10
C ASP A 77 -11.08 4.86 10.15
N TYR A 78 -9.81 4.93 9.74
CA TYR A 78 -8.66 4.66 10.58
C TYR A 78 -7.86 5.94 10.83
N LYS A 79 -8.16 6.66 11.92
CA LYS A 79 -7.60 8.00 12.22
C LYS A 79 -6.07 8.03 12.24
N LEU A 80 -5.42 6.98 12.79
CA LEU A 80 -3.97 6.91 12.89
C LEU A 80 -3.27 6.80 11.53
N THR A 81 -4.00 6.46 10.47
CA THR A 81 -3.45 6.49 9.10
C THR A 81 -3.22 7.92 8.58
N ASN A 82 -3.74 8.94 9.28
CA ASN A 82 -3.41 10.34 9.01
C ASN A 82 -2.05 10.77 9.56
N GLU A 83 -1.41 9.92 10.38
CA GLU A 83 -0.09 10.19 10.91
C GLU A 83 1.02 9.94 9.89
N LYS A 84 2.26 10.22 10.26
CA LYS A 84 3.41 10.02 9.39
C LYS A 84 3.60 8.51 9.13
N MET A 85 3.54 8.10 7.86
CA MET A 85 3.82 6.73 7.47
C MET A 85 5.34 6.50 7.29
N SER A 86 5.81 5.32 7.65
CA SER A 86 7.15 4.84 7.32
C SER A 86 7.28 4.58 5.81
N LYS A 87 8.49 4.69 5.27
CA LYS A 87 8.75 4.33 3.87
C LYS A 87 8.47 2.86 3.65
N MET A 88 7.76 2.54 2.57
CA MET A 88 7.50 1.16 2.18
C MET A 88 8.51 0.69 1.15
N TYR A 89 9.06 -0.49 1.36
CA TYR A 89 9.86 -1.24 0.40
C TYR A 89 9.04 -2.42 -0.10
N PHE A 90 8.93 -2.56 -1.41
CA PHE A 90 8.06 -3.55 -2.04
C PHE A 90 8.70 -4.94 -2.00
N SER A 91 8.08 -5.86 -1.28
CA SER A 91 8.47 -7.27 -1.22
C SER A 91 7.29 -8.18 -1.60
N ASP A 92 7.56 -9.44 -1.91
CA ASP A 92 6.52 -10.39 -2.30
C ASP A 92 5.55 -10.74 -1.14
N ASP A 93 5.98 -10.57 0.11
CA ASP A 93 5.20 -10.88 1.32
C ASP A 93 4.18 -9.81 1.71
N GLY A 94 3.95 -8.84 0.84
CA GLY A 94 3.12 -7.67 1.14
C GLY A 94 3.87 -6.59 1.93
N TRP A 95 3.31 -5.39 1.96
CA TRP A 95 3.99 -4.19 2.46
C TRP A 95 3.35 -3.72 3.74
N PRO A 96 4.10 -3.64 4.85
CA PRO A 96 3.55 -3.20 6.13
C PRO A 96 3.11 -1.73 6.05
N LEU A 97 1.92 -1.45 6.54
CA LEU A 97 1.39 -0.10 6.72
C LEU A 97 1.67 0.35 8.13
N GLU A 98 2.81 1.01 8.30
CA GLU A 98 3.36 1.47 9.56
C GLU A 98 3.26 2.99 9.68
N TYR A 99 2.67 3.47 10.78
CA TYR A 99 2.46 4.89 11.07
C TYR A 99 3.10 5.25 12.39
N ILE A 100 3.78 6.40 12.43
CA ILE A 100 4.46 6.92 13.62
C ILE A 100 3.61 8.05 14.19
N TYR A 101 3.14 7.90 15.41
CA TYR A 101 2.32 8.88 16.09
C TYR A 101 2.92 9.28 17.46
N VAL A 102 2.43 10.38 18.01
CA VAL A 102 2.81 10.82 19.35
C VAL A 102 1.78 10.27 20.33
N ALA A 103 2.17 9.30 21.14
CA ALA A 103 1.27 8.61 22.05
C ALA A 103 0.82 9.51 23.21
N GLU A 104 1.77 10.07 23.96
CA GLU A 104 1.54 10.98 25.09
C GLU A 104 2.81 11.76 25.39
N HIS A 105 2.64 12.89 26.11
CA HIS A 105 3.77 13.57 26.75
C HIS A 105 4.02 12.92 28.12
N ASP A 106 5.27 12.56 28.39
CA ASP A 106 5.63 12.14 29.74
C ASP A 106 5.51 13.31 30.74
N THR A 107 5.65 13.02 32.03
CA THR A 107 5.59 14.03 33.11
C THR A 107 6.67 15.11 32.99
N GLU A 108 7.68 14.91 32.13
CA GLU A 108 8.76 15.84 31.84
C GLU A 108 8.53 16.61 30.52
N GLY A 109 7.37 16.43 29.88
CA GLY A 109 7.00 17.10 28.62
C GLY A 109 7.69 16.53 27.37
N ARG A 110 8.32 15.36 27.47
CA ARG A 110 8.91 14.68 26.30
C ARG A 110 7.83 13.95 25.54
N SER A 111 7.75 14.15 24.23
CA SER A 111 6.83 13.40 23.39
C SER A 111 7.35 11.97 23.17
N ASN A 112 6.59 10.99 23.61
CA ASN A 112 6.86 9.60 23.32
C ASN A 112 6.30 9.27 21.95
N ARG A 113 7.15 8.79 21.02
CA ARG A 113 6.70 8.32 19.70
C ARG A 113 6.43 6.85 19.78
N ASP A 114 5.28 6.47 19.24
CA ASP A 114 4.87 5.09 19.15
C ASP A 114 4.53 4.74 17.69
N THR A 115 4.41 3.46 17.40
CA THR A 115 4.19 2.94 16.06
C THR A 115 2.87 2.20 15.99
N TYR A 116 2.06 2.54 14.99
CA TYR A 116 0.80 1.89 14.69
C TYR A 116 0.93 1.07 13.40
N PHE A 117 0.60 -0.21 13.46
CA PHE A 117 0.52 -1.09 12.29
C PHE A 117 -0.94 -1.32 11.94
N LEU A 118 -1.38 -0.81 10.79
CA LEU A 118 -2.72 -1.11 10.29
C LEU A 118 -2.82 -2.55 9.81
N GLY A 119 -1.80 -3.03 9.12
CA GLY A 119 -1.79 -4.31 8.47
C GLY A 119 -0.79 -4.37 7.34
N ARG A 120 -1.10 -5.12 6.28
CA ARG A 120 -0.26 -5.21 5.08
C ARG A 120 -1.04 -4.88 3.83
N LEU A 121 -0.42 -4.10 2.95
CA LEU A 121 -0.90 -3.84 1.61
C LEU A 121 -0.33 -4.87 0.64
N TYR A 122 -1.19 -5.44 -0.16
CA TYR A 122 -0.83 -6.29 -1.31
C TYR A 122 -1.31 -5.60 -2.58
N SER A 123 -0.50 -5.59 -3.62
CA SER A 123 -0.88 -5.05 -4.90
C SER A 123 -0.19 -5.79 -6.04
N LYS A 124 -0.97 -6.20 -7.02
CA LYS A 124 -0.43 -6.58 -8.34
C LYS A 124 -0.53 -5.36 -9.25
N SER A 125 0.52 -5.03 -9.99
CA SER A 125 0.50 -4.00 -11.04
C SER A 125 0.22 -2.56 -10.55
N TRP A 126 1.16 -1.93 -9.88
CA TRP A 126 1.15 -0.48 -9.66
C TRP A 126 -0.10 0.06 -8.98
N PHE A 127 -0.48 -0.49 -7.83
CA PHE A 127 -1.67 -0.08 -7.08
C PHE A 127 -3.00 -0.23 -7.84
N ARG A 128 -3.10 -1.09 -8.85
CA ARG A 128 -4.35 -1.31 -9.60
C ARG A 128 -5.25 -2.39 -9.02
N GLN A 129 -4.66 -3.39 -8.37
CA GLN A 129 -5.38 -4.48 -7.70
C GLN A 129 -4.85 -4.56 -6.27
N MET A 130 -5.35 -3.67 -5.44
CA MET A 130 -4.90 -3.54 -4.06
C MET A 130 -5.80 -4.30 -3.10
N SER A 131 -5.20 -4.84 -2.07
CA SER A 131 -5.89 -5.39 -0.90
C SER A 131 -5.10 -5.01 0.34
N ILE A 132 -5.76 -4.54 1.37
CA ILE A 132 -5.16 -4.31 2.68
C ILE A 132 -5.75 -5.34 3.62
N ILE A 133 -4.91 -6.25 4.13
CA ILE A 133 -5.29 -7.09 5.26
C ILE A 133 -5.11 -6.26 6.52
N VAL A 134 -6.10 -6.27 7.41
CA VAL A 134 -6.10 -5.50 8.66
C VAL A 134 -5.81 -6.43 9.81
N PHE A 135 -4.83 -6.11 10.65
CA PHE A 135 -4.49 -6.94 11.80
C PHE A 135 -5.60 -6.92 12.85
N SER A 136 -5.88 -8.07 13.44
CA SER A 136 -7.07 -8.35 14.25
C SER A 136 -7.26 -7.43 15.45
N ASP A 137 -6.18 -6.88 16.00
CA ASP A 137 -6.22 -6.00 17.17
C ASP A 137 -6.72 -4.57 16.85
N ASN A 138 -6.91 -4.28 15.57
CA ASN A 138 -7.24 -2.94 15.09
C ASN A 138 -8.73 -2.61 14.89
N PRO A 139 -9.64 -3.56 14.55
CA PRO A 139 -11.00 -3.19 14.18
C PRO A 139 -11.88 -2.73 15.34
N VAL A 140 -11.56 -3.12 16.56
CA VAL A 140 -12.43 -2.85 17.74
C VAL A 140 -12.30 -1.39 18.19
N ASN A 141 -11.16 -0.73 17.93
CA ASN A 141 -10.89 0.65 18.33
C ASN A 141 -10.29 1.47 17.17
N LYS A 142 -11.08 1.66 16.10
CA LYS A 142 -10.70 2.53 14.96
C LYS A 142 -10.24 3.94 15.39
N ASN A 143 -10.47 4.32 16.62
CA ASN A 143 -10.26 5.66 17.17
C ASN A 143 -9.33 5.73 18.39
N GLU A 144 -9.03 4.63 19.02
CA GLU A 144 -8.13 4.55 20.18
C GLU A 144 -6.88 3.82 19.76
N GLY A 145 -5.72 4.49 19.85
CA GLY A 145 -4.45 3.88 19.57
C GLY A 145 -4.24 2.66 20.48
N GLY A 146 -4.55 1.49 19.98
CA GLY A 146 -4.14 0.26 20.61
C GLY A 146 -2.62 0.28 20.70
N LYS A 147 -2.05 0.08 21.90
CA LYS A 147 -0.62 -0.15 22.05
C LYS A 147 -0.28 -1.38 21.23
N ALA A 148 0.26 -1.17 20.06
CA ALA A 148 0.94 -2.22 19.32
C ALA A 148 2.28 -2.47 20.03
N GLU A 149 2.25 -3.19 21.15
CA GLU A 149 3.45 -3.79 21.69
C GLU A 149 3.93 -4.82 20.67
N GLY A 150 4.79 -4.38 19.73
CA GLY A 150 5.73 -5.21 18.97
C GLY A 150 5.22 -6.50 18.30
N SER A 151 3.95 -6.79 18.36
CA SER A 151 3.34 -7.97 17.77
C SER A 151 2.84 -7.61 16.38
N TRP A 152 3.42 -8.21 15.39
CA TRP A 152 2.83 -8.34 14.05
C TRP A 152 1.50 -9.05 14.25
N GLY A 153 0.39 -8.29 14.23
CA GLY A 153 -0.94 -8.84 14.46
C GLY A 153 -1.21 -10.03 13.54
N ASP A 154 -1.82 -11.06 14.08
CA ASP A 154 -2.20 -12.24 13.33
C ASP A 154 -3.41 -11.89 12.46
N TRP A 155 -3.25 -12.00 11.15
CA TRP A 155 -4.36 -12.00 10.22
C TRP A 155 -4.65 -13.45 9.80
N ASN A 156 -5.94 -13.81 9.74
CA ASN A 156 -6.37 -15.16 9.37
C ASN A 156 -7.22 -15.13 8.10
N GLU A 157 -6.95 -16.00 7.16
CA GLU A 157 -7.69 -16.15 5.90
C GLU A 157 -9.17 -16.58 6.08
N ASN A 158 -9.57 -17.03 7.28
CA ASN A 158 -10.94 -17.50 7.53
C ASN A 158 -11.85 -16.40 8.11
N ASP A 159 -11.32 -15.49 8.96
CA ASP A 159 -12.12 -14.51 9.70
C ASP A 159 -11.53 -13.09 9.67
N GLY A 160 -10.44 -12.89 8.97
CA GLY A 160 -9.72 -11.63 8.92
C GLY A 160 -10.50 -10.48 8.27
N TYR A 161 -10.15 -9.24 8.65
CA TYR A 161 -10.66 -8.04 8.01
C TYR A 161 -9.81 -7.66 6.81
N CYS A 162 -10.48 -7.22 5.73
CA CYS A 162 -9.84 -6.78 4.50
C CYS A 162 -10.46 -5.50 3.98
N ILE A 163 -9.61 -4.53 3.61
CA ILE A 163 -10.03 -3.32 2.88
C ILE A 163 -9.61 -3.50 1.43
N VAL A 164 -10.58 -3.41 0.53
CA VAL A 164 -10.34 -3.66 -0.90
C VAL A 164 -10.73 -2.42 -1.71
N PRO A 165 -9.73 -1.61 -2.11
CA PRO A 165 -9.93 -0.50 -3.02
C PRO A 165 -10.47 -0.96 -4.37
N LEU A 166 -11.31 -0.12 -5.00
CA LEU A 166 -11.97 -0.37 -6.29
C LEU A 166 -13.05 -1.47 -6.28
N ALA A 167 -13.29 -2.14 -5.16
CA ALA A 167 -14.43 -3.03 -5.01
C ALA A 167 -15.65 -2.26 -4.48
N ASN A 168 -16.82 -2.55 -5.05
CA ASN A 168 -18.12 -1.99 -4.64
C ASN A 168 -19.02 -3.04 -3.98
N THR A 169 -18.72 -4.31 -4.23
CA THR A 169 -19.45 -5.45 -3.70
C THR A 169 -18.50 -6.42 -3.02
N ARG A 170 -19.05 -7.25 -2.10
CA ARG A 170 -18.29 -8.31 -1.45
C ARG A 170 -17.71 -9.31 -2.46
N GLU A 171 -18.44 -9.64 -3.51
CA GLU A 171 -18.01 -10.57 -4.55
C GLU A 171 -16.78 -10.03 -5.30
N GLU A 172 -16.81 -8.74 -5.69
CA GLU A 172 -15.66 -8.07 -6.29
C GLU A 172 -14.44 -8.09 -5.36
N ALA A 173 -14.65 -7.82 -4.06
CA ALA A 173 -13.58 -7.86 -3.08
C ALA A 173 -12.97 -9.26 -2.94
N LEU A 174 -13.78 -10.30 -2.81
CA LEU A 174 -13.30 -11.68 -2.72
C LEU A 174 -12.54 -12.11 -3.98
N ASN A 175 -12.97 -11.68 -5.15
CA ASN A 175 -12.26 -11.93 -6.41
C ASN A 175 -10.86 -11.26 -6.41
N ILE A 176 -10.75 -10.03 -5.93
CA ILE A 176 -9.46 -9.33 -5.83
C ILE A 176 -8.55 -10.01 -4.80
N LEU A 177 -9.09 -10.41 -3.65
CA LEU A 177 -8.33 -11.12 -2.60
C LEU A 177 -7.80 -12.47 -3.12
N THR A 178 -8.63 -13.22 -3.86
CA THR A 178 -8.21 -14.49 -4.50
C THR A 178 -7.11 -14.25 -5.54
N LYS A 179 -7.21 -13.21 -6.36
CA LYS A 179 -6.17 -12.85 -7.34
C LYS A 179 -4.86 -12.43 -6.69
N ASN A 180 -4.92 -11.85 -5.51
CA ASN A 180 -3.76 -11.50 -4.71
C ASN A 180 -3.24 -12.69 -3.87
N GLU A 181 -3.84 -13.89 -4.02
CA GLU A 181 -3.46 -15.12 -3.31
C GLU A 181 -3.59 -15.04 -1.79
N LEU A 182 -4.44 -14.14 -1.30
CA LEU A 182 -4.68 -13.93 0.13
C LEU A 182 -5.73 -14.88 0.70
N ILE A 183 -6.64 -15.34 -0.14
CA ILE A 183 -7.66 -16.33 0.20
C ILE A 183 -7.70 -17.41 -0.87
N ARG A 184 -8.09 -18.62 -0.49
CA ARG A 184 -8.26 -19.72 -1.46
C ARG A 184 -9.53 -19.49 -2.27
N SER A 185 -9.48 -19.79 -3.56
CA SER A 185 -10.70 -19.89 -4.36
C SER A 185 -11.53 -21.04 -3.81
N ASN A 186 -12.70 -20.74 -3.25
CA ASN A 186 -13.67 -21.81 -3.02
C ASN A 186 -14.07 -22.41 -4.37
N PRO A 187 -14.01 -23.75 -4.50
CA PRO A 187 -14.38 -24.44 -5.75
C PRO A 187 -15.86 -24.26 -6.07
#